data_221aeca0b6588e740d52806b7b698ad1
#
_entry.id   221aeca0b6588e740d52806b7b698ad1
#
_cell.length_a   1.000
_cell.length_b   1.000
_cell.length_c   1.000
_cell.angle_alpha   90.00
_cell.angle_beta   90.00
_cell.angle_gamma   90.00
#
_symmetry.space_group_name_H-M   'P 1'
#
loop_
_entity.id
_entity.type
_entity.pdbx_description
1 polymer ?
#
loop_
_entity_poly.entity_id
_entity_poly.type
_entity_poly.pdbx_seq_one_letter_code
_entity_poly.pdbx_strand_id
1 'polypeptide(L)'
;VVATVMKHFSGVLDARLSQAEEVIAAAADRARHGHGGSLDLVVLPEHAIQTDKRGRDATAADKAVALEGVVLTRMAAMARAHRTYLVVPLIRAVDGHYTNSAAVLDRAGALVGVYDKVHPVGRLGSDQLENGITPGRTFPVFTADFGKVAVQICWDMSYDDGFAAVAAGGAEIVVIPSASPQTIRPAGFAERYRYWVVTATPRDNATIFNPAGQVAAQTTADPVLVQEIDLAYAVLHWQDRLDNGRLLTRIYGDKVGYQYSVREDTGVFWSNDPAMPIGVMLKTQQLREMDAHVESDRVLRARVGTPAPTRPLPVP
;
A
#
# COMPACT_ATOMS: atom_id res chain seq x y z
N VAL A 1 3.84 -6.53 10.94
CA VAL A 1 5.10 -6.30 10.20
C VAL A 1 4.88 -6.54 8.71
N VAL A 2 5.22 -5.57 7.89
CA VAL A 2 5.04 -5.60 6.43
C VAL A 2 6.40 -5.63 5.74
N ALA A 3 6.53 -6.46 4.71
CA ALA A 3 7.68 -6.47 3.83
C ALA A 3 7.30 -6.07 2.40
N THR A 4 8.15 -5.27 1.78
CA THR A 4 8.05 -4.93 0.37
C THR A 4 9.35 -5.26 -0.37
N VAL A 5 9.23 -5.61 -1.64
CA VAL A 5 10.32 -6.12 -2.45
C VAL A 5 10.68 -5.12 -3.56
N MET A 6 11.98 -4.80 -3.65
CA MET A 6 12.60 -4.09 -4.76
C MET A 6 13.51 -5.04 -5.52
N LYS A 7 12.96 -5.76 -6.49
CA LYS A 7 13.74 -6.75 -7.27
C LYS A 7 13.18 -6.93 -8.67
N HIS A 8 14.07 -6.88 -9.66
CA HIS A 8 13.75 -7.29 -11.02
C HIS A 8 13.77 -8.82 -11.11
N PHE A 9 12.62 -9.44 -11.30
CA PHE A 9 12.48 -10.87 -11.53
C PHE A 9 12.78 -11.21 -12.98
N SER A 10 13.58 -12.26 -13.23
CA SER A 10 14.01 -12.61 -14.57
C SER A 10 14.12 -14.13 -14.75
N GLY A 11 14.19 -14.56 -16.00
CA GLY A 11 14.29 -15.97 -16.37
C GLY A 11 12.91 -16.62 -16.56
N VAL A 12 12.94 -17.92 -16.80
CA VAL A 12 11.74 -18.76 -16.95
C VAL A 12 10.91 -18.80 -15.66
N LEU A 13 9.67 -19.25 -15.74
CA LEU A 13 8.74 -19.25 -14.60
C LEU A 13 9.34 -19.89 -13.34
N ASP A 14 10.02 -21.03 -13.47
CA ASP A 14 10.63 -21.70 -12.32
C ASP A 14 11.70 -20.84 -11.63
N ALA A 15 12.55 -20.18 -12.39
CA ALA A 15 13.57 -19.26 -11.86
C ALA A 15 12.93 -18.05 -11.15
N ARG A 16 11.81 -17.53 -11.66
CA ARG A 16 11.09 -16.43 -11.03
C ARG A 16 10.43 -16.86 -9.72
N LEU A 17 9.85 -18.06 -9.68
CA LEU A 17 9.31 -18.63 -8.46
C LEU A 17 10.40 -18.84 -7.41
N SER A 18 11.58 -19.36 -7.79
CA SER A 18 12.73 -19.48 -6.87
C SER A 18 13.19 -18.13 -6.34
N GLN A 19 13.27 -17.10 -7.19
CA GLN A 19 13.60 -15.74 -6.75
C GLN A 19 12.56 -15.17 -5.81
N ALA A 20 11.27 -15.49 -5.99
CA ALA A 20 10.21 -15.10 -5.07
C ALA A 20 10.37 -15.78 -3.71
N GLU A 21 10.64 -17.09 -3.69
CA GLU A 21 10.93 -17.85 -2.48
C GLU A 21 12.11 -17.27 -1.71
N GLU A 22 13.21 -16.92 -2.38
CA GLU A 22 14.39 -16.29 -1.77
C GLU A 22 14.05 -14.96 -1.06
N VAL A 23 13.32 -14.07 -1.72
CA VAL A 23 13.00 -12.75 -1.11
C VAL A 23 11.97 -12.86 -0.01
N ILE A 24 11.02 -13.80 -0.10
CA ILE A 24 10.05 -14.08 0.98
C ILE A 24 10.78 -14.64 2.20
N ALA A 25 11.69 -15.59 2.02
CA ALA A 25 12.49 -16.15 3.11
C ALA A 25 13.37 -15.07 3.75
N ALA A 26 14.02 -14.22 2.95
CA ALA A 26 14.81 -13.09 3.44
C ALA A 26 13.96 -12.08 4.24
N ALA A 27 12.73 -11.79 3.79
CA ALA A 27 11.80 -10.93 4.50
C ALA A 27 11.42 -11.52 5.87
N ALA A 28 11.11 -12.81 5.90
CA ALA A 28 10.77 -13.51 7.15
C ALA A 28 11.96 -13.54 8.13
N ASP A 29 13.16 -13.72 7.63
CA ASP A 29 14.38 -13.70 8.44
C ASP A 29 14.62 -12.33 9.06
N ARG A 30 14.51 -11.25 8.25
CA ARG A 30 14.64 -9.86 8.73
C ARG A 30 13.57 -9.50 9.76
N ALA A 31 12.33 -9.92 9.57
CA ALA A 31 11.25 -9.68 10.53
C ALA A 31 11.55 -10.35 11.88
N ARG A 32 12.06 -11.58 11.88
CA ARG A 32 12.45 -12.28 13.10
C ARG A 32 13.56 -11.58 13.87
N HIS A 33 14.59 -11.11 13.18
CA HIS A 33 15.77 -10.52 13.82
C HIS A 33 15.61 -9.02 14.13
N GLY A 34 14.89 -8.28 13.32
CA GLY A 34 14.79 -6.81 13.45
C GLY A 34 13.52 -6.30 14.13
N HIS A 35 12.43 -7.08 14.09
CA HIS A 35 11.12 -6.62 14.55
C HIS A 35 10.45 -7.58 15.56
N GLY A 36 11.24 -8.47 16.19
CA GLY A 36 10.84 -9.29 17.34
C GLY A 36 9.68 -10.25 17.10
N GLY A 37 9.25 -10.47 15.87
CA GLY A 37 8.02 -11.16 15.67
C GLY A 37 7.75 -11.76 14.28
N SER A 38 6.47 -11.94 14.03
CA SER A 38 5.93 -12.53 12.82
C SER A 38 5.92 -11.51 11.68
N LEU A 39 6.21 -11.97 10.48
CA LEU A 39 5.94 -11.25 9.25
C LEU A 39 4.45 -11.41 8.89
N ASP A 40 3.75 -10.31 8.70
CA ASP A 40 2.31 -10.35 8.43
C ASP A 40 1.99 -10.35 6.93
N LEU A 41 2.72 -9.54 6.16
CA LEU A 41 2.45 -9.34 4.74
C LEU A 41 3.74 -9.18 3.94
N VAL A 42 3.84 -9.84 2.78
CA VAL A 42 4.90 -9.62 1.78
C VAL A 42 4.26 -9.20 0.46
N VAL A 43 4.80 -8.13 -0.14
CA VAL A 43 4.35 -7.61 -1.42
C VAL A 43 5.47 -7.77 -2.46
N LEU A 44 5.21 -8.53 -3.51
CA LEU A 44 6.09 -8.67 -4.66
C LEU A 44 5.81 -7.57 -5.71
N PRO A 45 6.79 -7.19 -6.55
CA PRO A 45 6.60 -6.18 -7.59
C PRO A 45 5.72 -6.68 -8.75
N GLU A 46 5.15 -5.74 -9.50
CA GLU A 46 4.39 -6.04 -10.73
C GLU A 46 5.21 -6.89 -11.69
N HIS A 47 4.57 -7.83 -12.36
CA HIS A 47 5.20 -8.78 -13.28
C HIS A 47 6.23 -9.73 -12.65
N ALA A 48 6.22 -9.91 -11.32
CA ALA A 48 7.11 -10.85 -10.66
C ALA A 48 6.96 -12.27 -11.26
N ILE A 49 5.73 -12.73 -11.41
CA ILE A 49 5.40 -14.07 -11.88
C ILE A 49 4.80 -14.01 -13.29
N GLN A 50 5.59 -14.43 -14.27
CA GLN A 50 5.22 -14.54 -15.68
C GLN A 50 6.21 -15.42 -16.43
N THR A 51 5.95 -15.72 -17.71
CA THR A 51 6.95 -16.42 -18.55
C THR A 51 8.13 -15.51 -18.90
N ASP A 52 9.21 -16.06 -19.44
CA ASP A 52 10.43 -15.30 -19.79
C ASP A 52 10.34 -14.55 -21.13
N LYS A 53 9.20 -14.62 -21.83
CA LYS A 53 9.09 -13.90 -23.11
C LYS A 53 9.25 -12.39 -22.91
N ARG A 54 10.27 -11.86 -23.56
CA ARG A 54 10.71 -10.46 -23.49
C ARG A 54 10.51 -9.76 -24.83
N GLY A 55 10.54 -8.44 -24.79
CA GLY A 55 10.47 -7.59 -25.96
C GLY A 55 9.24 -6.71 -25.97
N ARG A 56 9.31 -5.62 -26.73
CA ARG A 56 8.20 -4.66 -26.86
C ARG A 56 6.93 -5.31 -27.45
N ASP A 57 7.12 -6.36 -28.24
CA ASP A 57 6.05 -7.03 -28.99
C ASP A 57 5.53 -8.28 -28.26
N ALA A 58 6.09 -8.65 -27.11
CA ALA A 58 5.59 -9.77 -26.33
C ALA A 58 4.17 -9.47 -25.83
N THR A 59 3.21 -10.30 -26.25
CA THR A 59 1.79 -10.16 -25.92
C THR A 59 1.49 -10.58 -24.47
N ALA A 60 0.31 -10.26 -23.98
CA ALA A 60 -0.18 -10.78 -22.70
C ALA A 60 -0.22 -12.32 -22.70
N ALA A 61 -0.65 -12.93 -23.83
CA ALA A 61 -0.64 -14.38 -24.01
C ALA A 61 0.75 -15.00 -23.86
N ASP A 62 1.77 -14.32 -24.41
CA ASP A 62 3.16 -14.78 -24.31
C ASP A 62 3.71 -14.79 -22.87
N LYS A 63 3.20 -13.91 -22.02
CA LYS A 63 3.66 -13.72 -20.64
C LYS A 63 2.82 -14.47 -19.62
N ALA A 64 1.60 -14.84 -19.99
CA ALA A 64 0.63 -15.38 -19.05
C ALA A 64 1.02 -16.75 -18.49
N VAL A 65 0.66 -16.92 -17.24
CA VAL A 65 0.76 -18.19 -16.49
C VAL A 65 -0.58 -18.53 -15.85
N ALA A 66 -0.84 -19.80 -15.64
CA ALA A 66 -1.98 -20.20 -14.80
C ALA A 66 -1.64 -19.90 -13.34
N LEU A 67 -2.61 -19.36 -12.60
CA LEU A 67 -2.46 -19.18 -11.14
C LEU A 67 -2.45 -20.55 -10.47
N GLU A 68 -3.37 -21.41 -10.87
CA GLU A 68 -3.51 -22.78 -10.39
C GLU A 68 -2.29 -23.62 -10.81
N GLY A 69 -2.00 -24.67 -10.08
CA GLY A 69 -0.85 -25.53 -10.34
C GLY A 69 0.42 -25.04 -9.65
N VAL A 70 1.53 -24.93 -10.38
CA VAL A 70 2.86 -24.67 -9.79
C VAL A 70 2.97 -23.32 -9.08
N VAL A 71 2.35 -22.26 -9.61
CA VAL A 71 2.40 -20.91 -9.01
C VAL A 71 1.74 -20.93 -7.63
N LEU A 72 0.48 -21.35 -7.58
CA LEU A 72 -0.26 -21.40 -6.32
C LEU A 72 0.38 -22.40 -5.33
N THR A 73 0.81 -23.57 -5.80
CA THR A 73 1.44 -24.59 -4.94
C THR A 73 2.69 -24.05 -4.26
N ARG A 74 3.61 -23.41 -4.99
CA ARG A 74 4.86 -22.90 -4.42
C ARG A 74 4.63 -21.68 -3.54
N MET A 75 3.82 -20.72 -3.96
CA MET A 75 3.53 -19.54 -3.16
C MET A 75 2.74 -19.89 -1.89
N ALA A 76 1.80 -20.81 -1.97
CA ALA A 76 1.10 -21.33 -0.79
C ALA A 76 2.06 -22.05 0.20
N ALA A 77 3.05 -22.76 -0.31
CA ALA A 77 4.07 -23.38 0.54
C ALA A 77 4.90 -22.31 1.29
N MET A 78 5.28 -21.22 0.62
CA MET A 78 5.98 -20.11 1.26
C MET A 78 5.11 -19.37 2.29
N ALA A 79 3.85 -19.08 1.95
CA ALA A 79 2.90 -18.49 2.88
C ALA A 79 2.78 -19.31 4.19
N ARG A 80 2.64 -20.62 4.07
CA ARG A 80 2.60 -21.56 5.22
C ARG A 80 3.92 -21.60 5.99
N ALA A 81 5.04 -21.75 5.29
CA ALA A 81 6.35 -21.89 5.91
C ALA A 81 6.72 -20.70 6.77
N HIS A 82 6.34 -19.49 6.32
CA HIS A 82 6.64 -18.23 7.02
C HIS A 82 5.43 -17.66 7.75
N ARG A 83 4.25 -18.31 7.68
CA ARG A 83 3.00 -17.87 8.32
C ARG A 83 2.66 -16.40 7.99
N THR A 84 2.78 -16.03 6.72
CA THR A 84 2.61 -14.67 6.22
C THR A 84 1.56 -14.62 5.11
N TYR A 85 0.89 -13.49 4.97
CA TYR A 85 0.11 -13.19 3.77
C TYR A 85 1.07 -12.85 2.63
N LEU A 86 0.71 -13.23 1.41
CA LEU A 86 1.48 -12.90 0.21
C LEU A 86 0.60 -12.18 -0.81
N VAL A 87 1.13 -11.10 -1.38
CA VAL A 87 0.59 -10.49 -2.59
C VAL A 87 1.51 -10.87 -3.75
N VAL A 88 0.98 -11.67 -4.67
CA VAL A 88 1.70 -12.32 -5.76
C VAL A 88 1.22 -11.77 -7.10
N PRO A 89 1.90 -10.77 -7.69
CA PRO A 89 1.55 -10.23 -9.01
C PRO A 89 1.96 -11.17 -10.14
N LEU A 90 1.04 -11.34 -11.11
CA LEU A 90 1.24 -12.22 -12.25
C LEU A 90 0.45 -11.73 -13.48
N ILE A 91 0.93 -12.11 -14.67
CA ILE A 91 0.07 -12.07 -15.86
C ILE A 91 -0.68 -13.41 -15.89
N ARG A 92 -1.99 -13.35 -15.67
CA ARG A 92 -2.84 -14.52 -15.48
C ARG A 92 -3.62 -14.87 -16.74
N ALA A 93 -3.60 -16.15 -17.13
CA ALA A 93 -4.55 -16.70 -18.08
C ALA A 93 -5.81 -17.19 -17.33
N VAL A 94 -6.97 -16.70 -17.72
CA VAL A 94 -8.27 -17.05 -17.12
C VAL A 94 -9.37 -17.00 -18.16
N ASP A 95 -10.13 -18.08 -18.33
CA ASP A 95 -11.33 -18.16 -19.19
C ASP A 95 -11.14 -17.60 -20.61
N GLY A 96 -9.99 -17.85 -21.22
CA GLY A 96 -9.66 -17.35 -22.56
C GLY A 96 -9.22 -15.90 -22.64
N HIS A 97 -9.04 -15.23 -21.48
CA HIS A 97 -8.54 -13.86 -21.36
C HIS A 97 -7.19 -13.81 -20.64
N TYR A 98 -6.55 -12.66 -20.69
CA TYR A 98 -5.30 -12.40 -19.99
C TYR A 98 -5.46 -11.17 -19.11
N THR A 99 -5.12 -11.27 -17.83
CA THR A 99 -5.24 -10.18 -16.87
C THR A 99 -3.89 -9.87 -16.22
N ASN A 100 -3.64 -8.62 -15.91
CA ASN A 100 -2.56 -8.21 -15.02
C ASN A 100 -3.12 -8.25 -13.61
N SER A 101 -2.72 -9.25 -12.83
CA SER A 101 -3.41 -9.61 -11.59
C SER A 101 -2.47 -9.64 -10.40
N ALA A 102 -3.04 -9.59 -9.21
CA ALA A 102 -2.35 -9.92 -7.97
C ALA A 102 -3.21 -10.89 -7.14
N ALA A 103 -2.68 -12.08 -6.90
CA ALA A 103 -3.29 -13.05 -6.00
C ALA A 103 -2.90 -12.76 -4.56
N VAL A 104 -3.87 -12.86 -3.64
CA VAL A 104 -3.66 -12.69 -2.20
C VAL A 104 -3.82 -14.04 -1.53
N LEU A 105 -2.76 -14.50 -0.85
CA LEU A 105 -2.75 -15.75 -0.09
C LEU A 105 -2.69 -15.45 1.40
N ASP A 106 -3.36 -16.25 2.21
CA ASP A 106 -3.30 -16.17 3.67
C ASP A 106 -2.13 -16.98 4.28
N ARG A 107 -1.99 -16.92 5.60
CA ARG A 107 -0.93 -17.65 6.36
C ARG A 107 -1.01 -19.17 6.25
N ALA A 108 -2.17 -19.72 5.89
CA ALA A 108 -2.37 -21.14 5.62
C ALA A 108 -2.09 -21.51 4.16
N GLY A 109 -1.76 -20.51 3.32
CA GLY A 109 -1.55 -20.66 1.89
C GLY A 109 -2.84 -20.81 1.10
N ALA A 110 -4.00 -20.48 1.69
CA ALA A 110 -5.25 -20.45 0.96
C ALA A 110 -5.35 -19.17 0.13
N LEU A 111 -5.95 -19.26 -1.05
CA LEU A 111 -6.24 -18.12 -1.89
C LEU A 111 -7.40 -17.31 -1.27
N VAL A 112 -7.12 -16.11 -0.78
CA VAL A 112 -8.13 -15.17 -0.25
C VAL A 112 -8.91 -14.54 -1.39
N GLY A 113 -8.22 -14.19 -2.49
CA GLY A 113 -8.84 -13.62 -3.69
C GLY A 113 -7.81 -13.11 -4.67
N VAL A 114 -8.29 -12.51 -5.75
CA VAL A 114 -7.48 -11.96 -6.82
C VAL A 114 -8.00 -10.56 -7.16
N TYR A 115 -7.09 -9.62 -7.29
CA TYR A 115 -7.33 -8.32 -7.93
C TYR A 115 -6.86 -8.38 -9.37
N ASP A 116 -7.72 -8.04 -10.31
CA ASP A 116 -7.36 -7.82 -11.71
C ASP A 116 -7.28 -6.31 -11.97
N LYS A 117 -6.16 -5.84 -12.50
CA LYS A 117 -5.89 -4.43 -12.79
C LYS A 117 -7.00 -3.79 -13.59
N VAL A 118 -7.64 -2.76 -13.04
CA VAL A 118 -8.79 -2.09 -13.68
C VAL A 118 -8.34 -1.12 -14.76
N HIS A 119 -7.15 -0.50 -14.59
CA HIS A 119 -6.61 0.48 -15.54
C HIS A 119 -5.29 0.01 -16.17
N PRO A 120 -5.31 -0.97 -17.10
CA PRO A 120 -4.13 -1.29 -17.88
C PRO A 120 -3.73 -0.13 -18.80
N VAL A 121 -2.41 -0.02 -19.09
CA VAL A 121 -1.88 1.06 -19.93
C VAL A 121 -2.26 0.88 -21.40
N GLY A 122 -2.89 1.90 -22.00
CA GLY A 122 -3.05 2.02 -23.43
C GLY A 122 -1.78 2.54 -24.09
N ARG A 123 -1.44 2.05 -25.27
CA ARG A 123 -0.35 2.59 -26.08
C ARG A 123 -0.88 3.46 -27.20
N LEU A 124 -0.24 4.59 -27.44
CA LEU A 124 -0.58 5.45 -28.57
C LEU A 124 -0.43 4.66 -29.88
N GLY A 125 -1.50 4.66 -30.71
CA GLY A 125 -1.54 3.92 -31.97
C GLY A 125 -1.85 2.43 -31.85
N SER A 126 -2.20 1.93 -30.66
CA SER A 126 -2.69 0.57 -30.43
C SER A 126 -4.14 0.58 -29.99
N ASP A 127 -4.90 -0.41 -30.40
CA ASP A 127 -6.25 -0.73 -29.94
C ASP A 127 -6.25 -1.69 -28.73
N GLN A 128 -5.07 -2.05 -28.23
CA GLN A 128 -4.89 -3.00 -27.14
C GLN A 128 -4.32 -2.33 -25.89
N LEU A 129 -4.79 -2.78 -24.73
CA LEU A 129 -4.25 -2.43 -23.41
C LEU A 129 -3.14 -3.43 -23.05
N GLU A 130 -1.96 -2.94 -22.66
CA GLU A 130 -0.79 -3.74 -22.24
C GLU A 130 -0.50 -4.97 -23.14
N ASN A 131 -0.68 -4.82 -24.47
CA ASN A 131 -0.52 -5.89 -25.47
C ASN A 131 -1.48 -7.09 -25.28
N GLY A 132 -2.73 -6.83 -24.95
CA GLY A 132 -3.78 -7.85 -24.88
C GLY A 132 -4.28 -8.17 -23.47
N ILE A 133 -4.05 -7.28 -22.51
CA ILE A 133 -4.64 -7.38 -21.18
C ILE A 133 -6.13 -6.99 -21.21
N THR A 134 -6.96 -7.83 -20.63
CA THR A 134 -8.37 -7.53 -20.32
C THR A 134 -8.45 -6.80 -18.99
N PRO A 135 -9.09 -5.61 -18.91
CA PRO A 135 -9.27 -4.88 -17.66
C PRO A 135 -10.11 -5.64 -16.63
N GLY A 136 -9.74 -5.50 -15.35
CA GLY A 136 -10.61 -5.84 -14.24
C GLY A 136 -11.83 -4.91 -14.14
N ARG A 137 -12.75 -5.20 -13.22
CA ARG A 137 -14.00 -4.45 -13.07
C ARG A 137 -14.32 -4.04 -11.64
N THR A 138 -13.55 -4.51 -10.66
CA THR A 138 -13.86 -4.32 -9.24
C THR A 138 -12.61 -3.96 -8.46
N PHE A 139 -12.83 -3.30 -7.33
CA PHE A 139 -11.78 -2.91 -6.38
C PHE A 139 -12.02 -3.63 -5.04
N PRO A 140 -11.66 -4.92 -4.93
CA PRO A 140 -11.89 -5.69 -3.72
C PRO A 140 -11.02 -5.22 -2.56
N VAL A 141 -11.58 -5.33 -1.35
CA VAL A 141 -10.84 -5.22 -0.09
C VAL A 141 -10.83 -6.60 0.56
N PHE A 142 -9.65 -7.11 0.84
CA PHE A 142 -9.41 -8.42 1.42
C PHE A 142 -9.29 -8.32 2.94
N THR A 143 -10.01 -9.15 3.66
CA THR A 143 -9.89 -9.24 5.13
C THR A 143 -8.76 -10.20 5.48
N ALA A 144 -7.73 -9.69 6.15
CA ALA A 144 -6.68 -10.47 6.78
C ALA A 144 -6.90 -10.53 8.31
N ASP A 145 -6.16 -11.39 8.98
CA ASP A 145 -6.25 -11.53 10.44
C ASP A 145 -5.65 -10.35 11.22
N PHE A 146 -4.91 -9.48 10.53
CA PHE A 146 -4.30 -8.26 11.07
C PHE A 146 -4.95 -6.96 10.60
N GLY A 147 -5.94 -7.03 9.69
CA GLY A 147 -6.60 -5.83 9.14
C GLY A 147 -7.06 -6.02 7.70
N LYS A 148 -7.49 -4.94 7.05
CA LYS A 148 -8.03 -4.95 5.70
C LYS A 148 -7.00 -4.46 4.69
N VAL A 149 -6.73 -5.28 3.68
CA VAL A 149 -5.74 -5.03 2.63
C VAL A 149 -6.42 -4.88 1.28
N ALA A 150 -6.03 -3.88 0.49
CA ALA A 150 -6.43 -3.74 -0.91
C ALA A 150 -5.20 -3.69 -1.81
N VAL A 151 -5.41 -4.02 -3.09
CA VAL A 151 -4.37 -4.00 -4.11
C VAL A 151 -4.76 -3.02 -5.22
N GLN A 152 -3.81 -2.21 -5.65
CA GLN A 152 -3.84 -1.44 -6.89
C GLN A 152 -2.54 -1.73 -7.66
N ILE A 153 -2.55 -1.74 -8.99
CA ILE A 153 -1.36 -2.13 -9.76
C ILE A 153 -0.89 -0.98 -10.65
N CYS A 154 0.31 -0.45 -10.40
CA CYS A 154 1.06 0.46 -11.27
C CYS A 154 0.21 1.61 -11.84
N TRP A 155 -0.30 1.47 -13.08
CA TRP A 155 -1.03 2.51 -13.79
C TRP A 155 -2.38 2.87 -13.16
N ASP A 156 -2.93 2.03 -12.29
CA ASP A 156 -4.08 2.41 -11.44
C ASP A 156 -3.81 3.71 -10.69
N MET A 157 -2.54 4.01 -10.34
CA MET A 157 -2.14 5.28 -9.72
C MET A 157 -2.44 6.55 -10.55
N SER A 158 -2.81 6.40 -11.81
CA SER A 158 -3.21 7.53 -12.67
C SER A 158 -4.67 7.91 -12.49
N TYR A 159 -5.44 7.12 -11.75
CA TYR A 159 -6.87 7.25 -11.52
C TYR A 159 -7.16 7.29 -10.02
N ASP A 160 -8.19 8.02 -9.62
CA ASP A 160 -8.57 8.19 -8.21
C ASP A 160 -9.64 7.19 -7.75
N ASP A 161 -10.44 6.70 -8.68
CA ASP A 161 -11.65 5.91 -8.42
C ASP A 161 -11.38 4.61 -7.66
N GLY A 162 -10.32 3.88 -8.02
CA GLY A 162 -9.91 2.67 -7.33
C GLY A 162 -9.47 2.93 -5.89
N PHE A 163 -8.68 3.97 -5.68
CA PHE A 163 -8.19 4.37 -4.36
C PHE A 163 -9.32 4.87 -3.45
N ALA A 164 -10.27 5.64 -4.02
CA ALA A 164 -11.48 6.05 -3.31
C ALA A 164 -12.38 4.86 -2.96
N ALA A 165 -12.56 3.91 -3.90
CA ALA A 165 -13.40 2.74 -3.69
C ALA A 165 -12.86 1.82 -2.59
N VAL A 166 -11.54 1.54 -2.55
CA VAL A 166 -10.96 0.71 -1.48
C VAL A 166 -10.98 1.42 -0.13
N ALA A 167 -10.81 2.75 -0.10
CA ALA A 167 -10.99 3.53 1.12
C ALA A 167 -12.43 3.41 1.66
N ALA A 168 -13.43 3.56 0.80
CA ALA A 168 -14.84 3.36 1.16
C ALA A 168 -15.14 1.92 1.62
N GLY A 169 -14.39 0.93 1.11
CA GLY A 169 -14.40 -0.46 1.56
C GLY A 169 -13.71 -0.70 2.91
N GLY A 170 -13.08 0.34 3.46
CA GLY A 170 -12.39 0.32 4.74
C GLY A 170 -11.01 -0.31 4.69
N ALA A 171 -10.29 -0.20 3.57
CA ALA A 171 -8.90 -0.63 3.48
C ALA A 171 -8.02 0.15 4.48
N GLU A 172 -7.19 -0.55 5.21
CA GLU A 172 -6.22 -0.01 6.17
C GLU A 172 -4.80 0.01 5.57
N ILE A 173 -4.56 -0.92 4.64
CA ILE A 173 -3.31 -1.00 3.86
C ILE A 173 -3.68 -1.12 2.38
N VAL A 174 -3.11 -0.26 1.55
CA VAL A 174 -3.16 -0.40 0.10
C VAL A 174 -1.77 -0.75 -0.41
N VAL A 175 -1.64 -1.91 -1.03
CA VAL A 175 -0.38 -2.33 -1.63
C VAL A 175 -0.37 -2.02 -3.12
N ILE A 176 0.78 -1.58 -3.64
CA ILE A 176 0.92 -1.18 -5.04
C ILE A 176 2.13 -1.90 -5.66
N PRO A 177 1.95 -3.12 -6.15
CA PRO A 177 2.91 -3.71 -7.09
C PRO A 177 3.03 -2.82 -8.33
N SER A 178 4.24 -2.37 -8.67
CA SER A 178 4.42 -1.43 -9.77
C SER A 178 5.70 -1.68 -10.54
N ALA A 179 5.68 -1.55 -11.86
CA ALA A 179 6.88 -1.51 -12.69
C ALA A 179 7.57 -0.13 -12.67
N SER A 180 6.90 0.89 -12.12
CA SER A 180 7.40 2.26 -12.02
C SER A 180 7.60 2.68 -10.56
N PRO A 181 8.79 3.19 -10.20
CA PRO A 181 9.15 3.53 -8.81
C PRO A 181 8.63 4.92 -8.42
N GLN A 182 7.33 5.14 -8.54
CA GLN A 182 6.70 6.42 -8.20
C GLN A 182 6.59 6.59 -6.68
N THR A 183 6.73 7.82 -6.21
CA THR A 183 6.60 8.18 -4.78
C THR A 183 5.54 9.27 -4.54
N ILE A 184 5.36 10.20 -5.46
CA ILE A 184 4.46 11.35 -5.28
C ILE A 184 2.99 10.89 -5.22
N ARG A 185 2.54 10.06 -6.18
CA ARG A 185 1.16 9.60 -6.22
C ARG A 185 0.81 8.67 -5.06
N PRO A 186 1.61 7.63 -4.73
CA PRO A 186 1.38 6.81 -3.55
C PRO A 186 1.29 7.60 -2.25
N ALA A 187 2.18 8.58 -2.05
CA ALA A 187 2.16 9.50 -0.91
C ALA A 187 0.84 10.29 -0.84
N GLY A 188 0.40 10.83 -1.99
CA GLY A 188 -0.85 11.60 -2.08
C GLY A 188 -2.10 10.75 -1.81
N PHE A 189 -2.12 9.47 -2.19
CA PHE A 189 -3.22 8.56 -1.84
C PHE A 189 -3.21 8.19 -0.37
N ALA A 190 -2.04 7.94 0.22
CA ALA A 190 -1.91 7.68 1.65
C ALA A 190 -2.44 8.87 2.48
N GLU A 191 -2.04 10.10 2.12
CA GLU A 191 -2.51 11.32 2.75
C GLU A 191 -4.03 11.52 2.59
N ARG A 192 -4.53 11.40 1.35
CA ARG A 192 -5.94 11.71 1.04
C ARG A 192 -6.91 10.76 1.71
N TYR A 193 -6.57 9.46 1.73
CA TYR A 193 -7.49 8.39 2.17
C TYR A 193 -7.15 7.81 3.54
N ARG A 194 -6.09 8.30 4.19
CA ARG A 194 -5.73 7.92 5.56
C ARG A 194 -5.47 6.42 5.74
N TYR A 195 -4.83 5.75 4.80
CA TYR A 195 -4.38 4.37 4.94
C TYR A 195 -2.86 4.27 4.70
N TRP A 196 -2.25 3.18 5.13
CA TRP A 196 -0.88 2.87 4.78
C TRP A 196 -0.78 2.51 3.30
N VAL A 197 0.27 2.97 2.63
CA VAL A 197 0.55 2.58 1.24
C VAL A 197 1.91 1.91 1.16
N VAL A 198 1.95 0.73 0.52
CA VAL A 198 3.15 -0.09 0.38
C VAL A 198 3.42 -0.32 -1.11
N THR A 199 4.48 0.28 -1.64
CA THR A 199 4.88 0.07 -3.05
C THR A 199 5.93 -1.03 -3.15
N ALA A 200 5.81 -1.93 -4.12
CA ALA A 200 6.83 -2.92 -4.47
C ALA A 200 7.22 -2.74 -5.95
N THR A 201 8.51 -2.63 -6.23
CA THR A 201 9.00 -2.21 -7.56
C THR A 201 10.21 -3.06 -8.00
N PRO A 202 10.51 -3.13 -9.31
CA PRO A 202 11.67 -3.88 -9.78
C PRO A 202 13.01 -3.16 -9.56
N ARG A 203 13.01 -1.85 -9.26
CA ARG A 203 14.21 -1.00 -9.21
C ARG A 203 13.97 0.33 -8.52
N ASP A 204 15.03 1.05 -8.27
CA ASP A 204 15.15 2.43 -7.79
C ASP A 204 14.67 2.64 -6.36
N ASN A 205 13.46 2.25 -6.01
CA ASN A 205 12.97 2.25 -4.63
C ASN A 205 11.79 1.31 -4.43
N ALA A 206 11.63 0.82 -3.20
CA ALA A 206 10.36 0.33 -2.66
C ALA A 206 10.08 1.09 -1.37
N THR A 207 8.85 1.56 -1.19
CA THR A 207 8.54 2.57 -0.17
C THR A 207 7.26 2.23 0.57
N ILE A 208 7.26 2.50 1.87
CA ILE A 208 6.09 2.45 2.74
C ILE A 208 5.76 3.88 3.15
N PHE A 209 4.55 4.31 2.85
CA PHE A 209 4.02 5.64 3.21
C PHE A 209 3.03 5.50 4.34
N ASN A 210 3.15 6.38 5.34
CA ASN A 210 2.21 6.47 6.44
C ASN A 210 0.91 7.23 6.03
N PRO A 211 -0.16 7.14 6.83
CA PRO A 211 -1.45 7.80 6.55
C PRO A 211 -1.42 9.34 6.50
N ALA A 212 -0.29 9.96 6.81
CA ALA A 212 -0.06 11.40 6.60
C ALA A 212 0.71 11.68 5.28
N GLY A 213 0.89 10.67 4.41
CA GLY A 213 1.59 10.80 3.14
C GLY A 213 3.13 10.86 3.24
N GLN A 214 3.68 10.64 4.43
CA GLN A 214 5.13 10.70 4.64
C GLN A 214 5.78 9.35 4.38
N VAL A 215 7.04 9.35 3.95
CA VAL A 215 7.85 8.14 3.84
C VAL A 215 8.13 7.61 5.27
N ALA A 216 7.53 6.48 5.61
CA ALA A 216 7.80 5.78 6.87
C ALA A 216 9.09 4.95 6.77
N ALA A 217 9.27 4.26 5.64
CA ALA A 217 10.49 3.53 5.32
C ALA A 217 10.66 3.43 3.80
N GLN A 218 11.91 3.38 3.35
CA GLN A 218 12.26 3.24 1.95
C GLN A 218 13.56 2.47 1.79
N THR A 219 13.64 1.63 0.78
CA THR A 219 14.90 1.08 0.28
C THR A 219 15.17 1.56 -1.14
N THR A 220 16.45 1.83 -1.44
CA THR A 220 16.95 2.19 -2.78
C THR A 220 18.06 1.24 -3.25
N ALA A 221 18.50 0.33 -2.38
CA ALA A 221 19.61 -0.61 -2.67
C ALA A 221 19.27 -2.04 -2.26
N ASP A 222 18.59 -2.20 -1.13
CA ASP A 222 18.29 -3.51 -0.58
C ASP A 222 17.06 -4.13 -1.26
N PRO A 223 17.11 -5.38 -1.72
CA PRO A 223 15.98 -6.01 -2.40
C PRO A 223 14.76 -6.26 -1.51
N VAL A 224 14.91 -6.18 -0.19
CA VAL A 224 13.81 -6.40 0.76
C VAL A 224 13.84 -5.32 1.83
N LEU A 225 12.73 -4.62 2.00
CA LEU A 225 12.48 -3.69 3.10
C LEU A 225 11.44 -4.32 4.03
N VAL A 226 11.72 -4.33 5.32
CA VAL A 226 10.78 -4.78 6.37
C VAL A 226 10.53 -3.64 7.34
N GLN A 227 9.28 -3.39 7.67
CA GLN A 227 8.86 -2.31 8.56
C GLN A 227 7.67 -2.74 9.42
N GLU A 228 7.73 -2.43 10.69
CA GLU A 228 6.57 -2.47 11.57
C GLU A 228 5.68 -1.23 11.30
N ILE A 229 4.39 -1.46 11.17
CA ILE A 229 3.38 -0.42 11.02
C ILE A 229 2.27 -0.68 12.04
N ASP A 230 1.69 0.38 12.57
CA ASP A 230 0.55 0.29 13.49
C ASP A 230 -0.73 0.69 12.75
N LEU A 231 -1.77 -0.15 12.84
CA LEU A 231 -3.07 0.14 12.25
C LEU A 231 -4.01 0.88 13.21
N ALA A 232 -3.65 0.96 14.51
CA ALA A 232 -4.36 1.73 15.52
C ALA A 232 -3.69 3.10 15.72
N TYR A 233 -3.66 3.90 14.68
CA TYR A 233 -3.03 5.21 14.66
C TYR A 233 -4.04 6.37 14.67
N ALA A 234 -3.51 7.58 14.85
CA ALA A 234 -4.20 8.84 14.62
C ALA A 234 -3.36 9.77 13.75
N VAL A 235 -3.97 10.49 12.82
CA VAL A 235 -3.31 11.55 12.05
C VAL A 235 -3.62 12.89 12.71
N LEU A 236 -2.58 13.59 13.14
CA LEU A 236 -2.68 14.92 13.72
C LEU A 236 -2.00 15.94 12.82
N HIS A 237 -2.60 17.11 12.76
CA HIS A 237 -2.02 18.28 12.13
C HIS A 237 -1.79 19.38 13.19
N TRP A 238 -1.29 20.55 12.76
CA TRP A 238 -1.06 21.66 13.65
C TRP A 238 -2.26 21.95 14.59
N GLN A 239 -1.98 22.04 15.86
CA GLN A 239 -2.87 22.45 16.92
C GLN A 239 -2.07 23.17 17.98
N ASP A 240 -2.58 24.24 18.58
CA ASP A 240 -1.87 25.10 19.55
C ASP A 240 -1.15 24.31 20.66
N ARG A 241 -1.80 23.21 21.13
CA ARG A 241 -1.27 22.40 22.23
C ARG A 241 -0.31 21.30 21.80
N LEU A 242 -0.28 20.94 20.52
CA LEU A 242 0.48 19.78 20.03
C LEU A 242 2.01 19.98 20.13
N ASP A 243 2.47 21.23 20.08
CA ASP A 243 3.89 21.56 20.18
C ASP A 243 4.76 20.81 19.18
N ASN A 244 4.43 20.92 17.90
CA ASN A 244 5.13 20.19 16.82
C ASN A 244 5.26 18.68 17.08
N GLY A 245 4.21 18.06 17.59
CA GLY A 245 4.16 16.62 17.89
C GLY A 245 4.74 16.24 19.24
N ARG A 246 5.43 17.13 19.96
CA ARG A 246 6.15 16.79 21.22
C ARG A 246 5.30 16.68 22.47
N LEU A 247 4.07 17.20 22.46
CA LEU A 247 3.22 17.16 23.65
C LEU A 247 3.01 15.74 24.19
N LEU A 248 2.66 14.83 23.28
CA LEU A 248 2.32 13.45 23.66
C LEU A 248 3.52 12.70 24.23
N THR A 249 4.70 12.82 23.60
CA THR A 249 5.92 12.19 24.12
C THR A 249 6.38 12.79 25.45
N ARG A 250 6.17 14.08 25.64
CA ARG A 250 6.49 14.76 26.91
C ARG A 250 5.61 14.25 28.05
N ILE A 251 4.34 13.89 27.79
CA ILE A 251 3.40 13.44 28.81
C ILE A 251 3.46 11.92 29.02
N TYR A 252 3.53 11.16 27.91
CA TYR A 252 3.40 9.70 27.93
C TYR A 252 4.73 8.95 27.75
N GLY A 253 5.82 9.66 27.42
CA GLY A 253 7.14 9.06 27.22
C GLY A 253 7.11 8.01 26.11
N ASP A 254 7.73 6.86 26.38
CA ASP A 254 7.85 5.74 25.44
C ASP A 254 6.54 5.00 25.15
N LYS A 255 5.45 5.37 25.86
CA LYS A 255 4.11 4.81 25.61
C LYS A 255 3.47 5.33 24.32
N VAL A 256 4.04 6.35 23.69
CA VAL A 256 3.57 6.88 22.41
C VAL A 256 4.69 6.85 21.38
N GLY A 257 4.38 6.33 20.20
CA GLY A 257 5.21 6.46 19.02
C GLY A 257 4.64 7.51 18.08
N TYR A 258 5.49 8.16 17.30
CA TYR A 258 5.03 9.13 16.30
C TYR A 258 6.05 9.36 15.20
N GLN A 259 5.54 9.81 14.06
CA GLN A 259 6.31 10.40 12.97
C GLN A 259 5.63 11.71 12.57
N TYR A 260 6.26 12.85 12.82
CA TYR A 260 5.71 14.19 12.57
C TYR A 260 6.66 15.03 11.71
N SER A 261 6.13 15.65 10.68
CA SER A 261 6.84 16.61 9.84
C SER A 261 6.47 18.03 10.25
N VAL A 262 7.43 18.76 10.81
CA VAL A 262 7.26 20.17 11.15
C VAL A 262 7.05 21.04 9.91
N ARG A 263 7.53 20.61 8.74
CA ARG A 263 7.36 21.34 7.47
C ARG A 263 5.95 21.24 6.92
N GLU A 264 5.32 20.09 7.14
CA GLU A 264 3.96 19.78 6.65
C GLU A 264 2.90 19.98 7.75
N ASP A 265 3.35 20.33 8.98
CA ASP A 265 2.50 20.47 10.17
C ASP A 265 1.56 19.28 10.39
N THR A 266 2.01 18.05 10.07
CA THR A 266 1.21 16.83 10.17
C THR A 266 2.06 15.62 10.51
N GLY A 267 1.42 14.60 11.07
CA GLY A 267 2.07 13.33 11.36
C GLY A 267 1.13 12.26 11.87
N VAL A 268 1.69 11.08 12.03
CA VAL A 268 1.00 9.88 12.54
C VAL A 268 1.48 9.59 13.95
N PHE A 269 0.54 9.24 14.83
CA PHE A 269 0.77 8.91 16.23
C PHE A 269 0.11 7.57 16.54
N TRP A 270 0.77 6.75 17.35
CA TRP A 270 0.23 5.45 17.80
C TRP A 270 0.58 5.21 19.27
N SER A 271 -0.10 4.26 19.89
CA SER A 271 0.19 3.88 21.26
C SER A 271 1.06 2.62 21.32
N ASN A 272 2.14 2.66 22.08
CA ASN A 272 2.95 1.51 22.46
C ASN A 272 2.42 0.80 23.72
N ASP A 273 1.33 1.33 24.32
CA ASP A 273 0.72 0.79 25.54
C ASP A 273 -0.70 0.28 25.24
N PRO A 274 -0.93 -1.03 25.13
CA PRO A 274 -2.26 -1.59 24.84
C PRO A 274 -3.34 -1.18 25.84
N ALA A 275 -2.96 -0.81 27.07
CA ALA A 275 -3.91 -0.36 28.09
C ALA A 275 -4.34 1.10 27.90
N MET A 276 -3.67 1.85 27.03
CA MET A 276 -3.94 3.27 26.78
C MET A 276 -3.92 3.57 25.28
N PRO A 277 -4.97 3.19 24.54
CA PRO A 277 -5.07 3.46 23.09
C PRO A 277 -4.85 4.93 22.73
N ILE A 278 -4.31 5.21 21.54
CA ILE A 278 -4.00 6.58 21.11
C ILE A 278 -5.20 7.52 21.21
N GLY A 279 -6.41 7.08 20.88
CA GLY A 279 -7.62 7.88 21.00
C GLY A 279 -7.93 8.32 22.45
N VAL A 280 -7.54 7.52 23.46
CA VAL A 280 -7.66 7.90 24.88
C VAL A 280 -6.65 8.99 25.22
N MET A 281 -5.41 8.88 24.73
CA MET A 281 -4.39 9.91 24.92
C MET A 281 -4.83 11.25 24.33
N LEU A 282 -5.34 11.22 23.07
CA LEU A 282 -5.85 12.43 22.39
C LEU A 282 -6.98 13.08 23.15
N LYS A 283 -7.99 12.30 23.56
CA LYS A 283 -9.14 12.80 24.32
C LYS A 283 -8.69 13.45 25.63
N THR A 284 -7.78 12.82 26.37
CA THR A 284 -7.23 13.35 27.63
C THR A 284 -6.52 14.68 27.42
N GLN A 285 -5.81 14.83 26.31
CA GLN A 285 -5.08 16.05 25.99
C GLN A 285 -5.92 17.07 25.19
N GLN A 286 -7.19 16.78 24.93
CA GLN A 286 -8.09 17.62 24.15
C GLN A 286 -7.55 17.90 22.74
N LEU A 287 -6.86 16.91 22.16
CA LEU A 287 -6.41 16.92 20.78
C LEU A 287 -7.48 16.29 19.88
N ARG A 288 -7.55 16.76 18.65
CA ARG A 288 -8.46 16.26 17.62
C ARG A 288 -7.66 15.68 16.46
N GLU A 289 -8.11 14.54 15.96
CA GLU A 289 -7.62 14.02 14.70
C GLU A 289 -7.91 14.98 13.54
N MET A 290 -7.08 14.98 12.54
CA MET A 290 -7.14 15.90 11.41
C MET A 290 -8.51 15.95 10.75
N ASP A 291 -9.09 14.80 10.43
CA ASP A 291 -10.37 14.74 9.73
C ASP A 291 -11.53 15.20 10.60
N ALA A 292 -11.53 14.88 11.89
CA ALA A 292 -12.49 15.37 12.87
C ALA A 292 -12.37 16.91 13.08
N HIS A 293 -11.16 17.44 13.03
CA HIS A 293 -10.93 18.88 13.12
C HIS A 293 -11.48 19.60 11.88
N VAL A 294 -11.13 19.12 10.69
CA VAL A 294 -11.62 19.68 9.42
C VAL A 294 -13.14 19.64 9.34
N GLU A 295 -13.78 18.56 9.81
CA GLU A 295 -15.25 18.48 9.84
C GLU A 295 -15.86 19.47 10.84
N SER A 296 -15.26 19.62 12.00
CA SER A 296 -15.66 20.66 12.98
C SER A 296 -15.63 22.07 12.37
N ASP A 297 -14.58 22.38 11.59
CA ASP A 297 -14.44 23.67 10.93
C ASP A 297 -15.45 23.87 9.80
N ARG A 298 -15.80 22.80 9.06
CA ARG A 298 -16.89 22.84 8.07
C ARG A 298 -18.23 23.19 8.71
N VAL A 299 -18.55 22.56 9.84
CA VAL A 299 -19.78 22.83 10.60
C VAL A 299 -19.78 24.28 11.11
N LEU A 300 -18.66 24.74 11.65
CA LEU A 300 -18.54 26.12 12.14
C LEU A 300 -18.70 27.13 11.00
N ARG A 301 -18.03 26.90 9.85
CA ARG A 301 -18.14 27.75 8.68
C ARG A 301 -19.57 27.84 8.14
N ALA A 302 -20.30 26.75 8.14
CA ALA A 302 -21.71 26.74 7.74
C ALA A 302 -22.60 27.58 8.67
N ARG A 303 -22.28 27.62 9.98
CA ARG A 303 -23.01 28.43 10.98
C ARG A 303 -22.69 29.92 10.89
N VAL A 304 -21.40 30.26 10.68
CA VAL A 304 -20.96 31.67 10.58
C VAL A 304 -21.46 32.34 9.30
N GLY A 305 -21.77 31.55 8.29
CA GLY A 305 -22.18 32.01 6.97
C GLY A 305 -21.00 32.44 6.11
N THR A 306 -21.20 32.41 4.80
CA THR A 306 -20.22 32.91 3.84
C THR A 306 -20.60 34.38 3.55
N PRO A 307 -19.75 35.37 3.77
CA PRO A 307 -19.99 36.73 3.31
C PRO A 307 -20.24 36.70 1.80
N ALA A 308 -21.13 37.57 1.31
CA ALA A 308 -21.35 37.72 -0.13
C ALA A 308 -20.00 37.94 -0.82
N PRO A 309 -19.77 37.35 -2.00
CA PRO A 309 -18.47 37.49 -2.70
C PRO A 309 -18.16 38.96 -2.89
N THR A 310 -17.07 39.39 -2.30
CA THR A 310 -16.52 40.73 -2.56
C THR A 310 -16.20 40.79 -4.05
N ARG A 311 -16.54 41.92 -4.66
CA ARG A 311 -16.28 42.23 -6.08
C ARG A 311 -14.89 41.74 -6.48
N PRO A 312 -14.71 41.02 -7.60
CA PRO A 312 -13.40 40.57 -8.00
C PRO A 312 -12.46 41.77 -8.11
N LEU A 313 -11.25 41.60 -7.55
CA LEU A 313 -10.20 42.61 -7.71
C LEU A 313 -9.98 42.82 -9.20
N PRO A 314 -9.86 44.09 -9.68
CA PRO A 314 -9.51 44.33 -11.07
C PRO A 314 -8.17 43.65 -11.35
N VAL A 315 -8.13 42.81 -12.36
CA VAL A 315 -6.89 42.22 -12.87
C VAL A 315 -6.07 43.37 -13.43
N PRO A 316 -4.77 43.52 -13.04
CA PRO A 316 -3.90 44.57 -13.54
C PRO A 316 -3.64 44.49 -15.04
#